data_f12017a61f6c2dc0f7a581e045a81caf
#
_entry.id   f12017a61f6c2dc0f7a581e045a81caf
#
_cell.length_a   1.000
_cell.length_b   1.000
_cell.length_c   1.000
_cell.angle_alpha   90.00
_cell.angle_beta   90.00
_cell.angle_gamma   90.00
#
_symmetry.space_group_name_H-M   'P 1'
#
loop_
_entity.id
_entity.type
_entity.pdbx_description
1 polymer ?
#
loop_
_entity_poly.entity_id
_entity_poly.type
_entity_poly.pdbx_seq_one_letter_code
_entity_poly.pdbx_strand_id
1 'polypeptide(L)'
;MTTKTDVTEAVVIERTFNAPVARLWKALTDADEMRVWYFDLKEFKPEVGFEFEFTVEHEGTKYHHLCKITEVIPQKKIAYTWRYGGEEGNSLVTFELFPEGDKTRLKLTHEGLETFPKLPAYARTNFEKGWTEIIGSSLKQYVEESKTS
;
A
#
# COMPACT_ATOMS: atom_id res chain seq x y z
N MET A 1 10.35 25.91 -15.83
CA MET A 1 10.16 25.46 -15.62
C MET A 1 10.11 24.37 -15.75
N THR A 2 10.21 23.78 -15.94
CA THR A 2 10.11 22.79 -16.26
C THR A 2 10.69 21.81 -15.59
N THR A 3 11.24 21.91 -14.60
CA THR A 3 11.76 20.88 -13.80
C THR A 3 10.76 19.87 -13.42
N LYS A 4 9.52 20.16 -13.56
CA LYS A 4 8.54 19.18 -13.32
C LYS A 4 8.60 17.99 -14.17
N THR A 5 9.15 18.07 -15.31
CA THR A 5 9.23 16.95 -16.22
C THR A 5 10.15 15.86 -15.70
N ASP A 6 11.01 16.18 -14.74
CA ASP A 6 11.91 15.18 -14.20
C ASP A 6 11.43 14.54 -12.92
N VAL A 7 10.27 14.96 -12.45
CA VAL A 7 9.72 14.46 -11.19
C VAL A 7 8.59 13.49 -11.46
N THR A 8 8.70 12.31 -10.88
CA THR A 8 7.64 11.32 -11.01
C THR A 8 6.58 11.64 -9.99
N GLU A 9 5.37 11.88 -10.45
CA GLU A 9 4.27 12.23 -9.57
C GLU A 9 3.85 11.03 -8.73
N ALA A 10 3.33 11.31 -7.54
CA ALA A 10 2.85 10.26 -6.67
C ALA A 10 1.68 9.52 -7.32
N VAL A 11 1.54 8.25 -6.99
CA VAL A 11 0.38 7.47 -7.38
C VAL A 11 -0.66 7.72 -6.29
N VAL A 12 -1.88 8.13 -6.68
CA VAL A 12 -2.97 8.36 -5.74
C VAL A 12 -4.17 7.54 -6.18
N ILE A 13 -4.64 6.66 -5.31
CA ILE A 13 -5.79 5.81 -5.59
C ILE A 13 -6.81 6.05 -4.48
N GLU A 14 -8.04 6.40 -4.85
CA GLU A 14 -9.12 6.57 -3.88
C GLU A 14 -10.26 5.65 -4.23
N ARG A 15 -10.79 4.96 -3.22
CA ARG A 15 -11.93 4.07 -3.41
C ARG A 15 -12.79 4.12 -2.15
N THR A 16 -14.10 3.99 -2.34
CA THR A 16 -15.03 3.94 -1.23
C THR A 16 -15.43 2.49 -1.00
N PHE A 17 -15.36 2.06 0.24
CA PHE A 17 -15.66 0.69 0.63
C PHE A 17 -16.94 0.64 1.42
N ASN A 18 -17.76 -0.36 1.18
CA ASN A 18 -19.02 -0.55 1.88
C ASN A 18 -18.75 -1.28 3.19
N ALA A 19 -18.03 -0.62 4.09
CA ALA A 19 -17.64 -1.18 5.37
C ALA A 19 -17.21 -0.05 6.30
N PRO A 20 -17.36 -0.21 7.62
CA PRO A 20 -16.97 0.83 8.57
C PRO A 20 -15.45 0.92 8.68
N VAL A 21 -14.99 2.06 9.18
CA VAL A 21 -13.55 2.32 9.26
C VAL A 21 -12.80 1.27 10.09
N ALA A 22 -13.42 0.76 11.15
CA ALA A 22 -12.77 -0.25 11.98
C ALA A 22 -12.48 -1.52 11.19
N ARG A 23 -13.39 -1.89 10.28
CA ARG A 23 -13.19 -3.09 9.45
C ARG A 23 -12.04 -2.91 8.49
N LEU A 24 -11.96 -1.72 7.85
CA LEU A 24 -10.87 -1.41 6.95
C LEU A 24 -9.55 -1.37 7.71
N TRP A 25 -9.54 -0.76 8.89
CA TRP A 25 -8.31 -0.64 9.67
C TRP A 25 -7.77 -2.01 10.03
N LYS A 26 -8.67 -2.93 10.40
CA LYS A 26 -8.22 -4.27 10.73
C LYS A 26 -7.61 -4.97 9.52
N ALA A 27 -8.22 -4.82 8.35
CA ALA A 27 -7.68 -5.43 7.13
C ALA A 27 -6.28 -4.88 6.81
N LEU A 28 -6.04 -3.61 7.12
CA LEU A 28 -4.76 -2.96 6.81
C LEU A 28 -3.67 -3.24 7.85
N THR A 29 -4.03 -3.72 9.03
CA THR A 29 -3.06 -3.80 10.13
C THR A 29 -2.96 -5.16 10.80
N ASP A 30 -3.78 -6.13 10.39
CA ASP A 30 -3.75 -7.46 10.98
C ASP A 30 -3.00 -8.39 10.01
N ALA A 31 -1.93 -9.02 10.48
CA ALA A 31 -1.09 -9.85 9.62
C ALA A 31 -1.87 -10.98 8.96
N ASP A 32 -2.76 -11.63 9.72
CA ASP A 32 -3.54 -12.74 9.17
C ASP A 32 -4.45 -12.27 8.04
N GLU A 33 -5.04 -11.08 8.18
CA GLU A 33 -5.90 -10.55 7.15
C GLU A 33 -5.06 -10.06 5.96
N MET A 34 -3.93 -9.43 6.23
CA MET A 34 -3.07 -8.94 5.15
C MET A 34 -2.58 -10.08 4.26
N ARG A 35 -2.37 -11.27 4.83
CA ARG A 35 -1.94 -12.41 4.03
C ARG A 35 -3.00 -12.86 3.05
N VAL A 36 -4.26 -12.51 3.30
CA VAL A 36 -5.35 -12.91 2.40
C VAL A 36 -5.49 -11.96 1.22
N TRP A 37 -5.48 -10.65 1.46
CA TRP A 37 -5.75 -9.71 0.37
C TRP A 37 -4.50 -8.96 -0.12
N TYR A 38 -3.45 -8.96 0.66
CA TYR A 38 -2.26 -8.15 0.38
C TYR A 38 -1.09 -9.09 0.02
N PHE A 39 -0.10 -9.20 0.89
CA PHE A 39 1.07 -10.02 0.65
C PHE A 39 1.31 -10.97 1.81
N ASP A 40 2.12 -12.01 1.57
CA ASP A 40 2.38 -13.05 2.56
C ASP A 40 3.41 -12.58 3.58
N LEU A 41 2.99 -11.73 4.49
CA LEU A 41 3.85 -11.22 5.54
C LEU A 41 3.96 -12.24 6.66
N LYS A 42 5.14 -12.38 7.24
CA LYS A 42 5.30 -13.29 8.35
C LYS A 42 4.74 -12.65 9.62
N GLU A 43 4.96 -11.35 9.76
CA GLU A 43 4.58 -10.65 10.96
C GLU A 43 4.27 -9.20 10.63
N PHE A 44 3.34 -8.60 11.34
CA PHE A 44 3.03 -7.20 11.14
C PHE A 44 2.45 -6.63 12.43
N LYS A 45 2.98 -5.47 12.86
CA LYS A 45 2.46 -4.73 13.99
C LYS A 45 2.33 -3.27 13.57
N PRO A 46 1.19 -2.63 13.82
CA PRO A 46 1.01 -1.23 13.44
C PRO A 46 1.65 -0.30 14.46
N GLU A 47 2.99 -0.32 14.51
CA GLU A 47 3.77 0.48 15.43
C GLU A 47 4.87 1.20 14.66
N VAL A 48 5.09 2.47 14.98
CA VAL A 48 6.14 3.25 14.34
C VAL A 48 7.49 2.59 14.61
N GLY A 49 8.26 2.41 13.56
CA GLY A 49 9.56 1.75 13.66
C GLY A 49 9.53 0.26 13.36
N PHE A 50 8.35 -0.34 13.30
CA PHE A 50 8.27 -1.77 13.00
C PHE A 50 8.70 -2.01 11.55
N GLU A 51 9.53 -3.00 11.33
CA GLU A 51 10.02 -3.36 9.99
C GLU A 51 9.41 -4.67 9.55
N PHE A 52 9.00 -4.74 8.29
CA PHE A 52 8.47 -5.97 7.72
C PHE A 52 8.96 -6.11 6.29
N GLU A 53 8.91 -7.32 5.77
CA GLU A 53 9.38 -7.59 4.43
C GLU A 53 8.55 -8.69 3.79
N PHE A 54 8.55 -8.73 2.48
CA PHE A 54 7.88 -9.78 1.72
C PHE A 54 8.48 -9.83 0.33
N THR A 55 8.33 -10.97 -0.34
CA THR A 55 8.88 -11.15 -1.68
C THR A 55 7.73 -11.45 -2.64
N VAL A 56 7.73 -10.78 -3.78
CA VAL A 56 6.76 -11.01 -4.84
C VAL A 56 7.52 -11.45 -6.08
N GLU A 57 7.07 -12.52 -6.70
CA GLU A 57 7.67 -12.99 -7.94
C GLU A 57 6.80 -12.57 -9.11
N HIS A 58 7.39 -11.96 -10.13
CA HIS A 58 6.66 -11.50 -11.29
C HIS A 58 7.52 -11.77 -12.52
N GLU A 59 6.99 -12.55 -13.45
CA GLU A 59 7.69 -12.89 -14.70
C GLU A 59 9.10 -13.43 -14.44
N GLY A 60 9.21 -14.30 -13.43
CA GLY A 60 10.49 -14.91 -13.13
C GLY A 60 11.45 -14.10 -12.28
N THR A 61 11.09 -12.86 -11.96
CA THR A 61 11.94 -12.00 -11.16
C THR A 61 11.35 -11.87 -9.77
N LYS A 62 12.19 -12.02 -8.75
CA LYS A 62 11.76 -11.88 -7.36
C LYS A 62 12.06 -10.49 -6.88
N TYR A 63 11.05 -9.82 -6.33
CA TYR A 63 11.17 -8.47 -5.79
C TYR A 63 11.04 -8.56 -4.27
N HIS A 64 12.14 -8.32 -3.59
CA HIS A 64 12.18 -8.37 -2.12
C HIS A 64 11.86 -6.98 -1.60
N HIS A 65 10.70 -6.84 -0.97
CA HIS A 65 10.22 -5.56 -0.47
C HIS A 65 10.63 -5.38 0.98
N LEU A 66 11.19 -4.22 1.30
CA LEU A 66 11.61 -3.88 2.66
C LEU A 66 10.84 -2.64 3.09
N CYS A 67 10.12 -2.73 4.20
CA CYS A 67 9.23 -1.66 4.65
C CYS A 67 9.45 -1.35 6.12
N LYS A 68 9.29 -0.08 6.48
CA LYS A 68 9.40 0.38 7.87
C LYS A 68 8.30 1.38 8.14
N ILE A 69 7.53 1.15 9.19
CA ILE A 69 6.40 2.01 9.53
C ILE A 69 6.91 3.34 10.08
N THR A 70 6.43 4.44 9.50
CA THR A 70 6.84 5.79 9.89
C THR A 70 5.75 6.56 10.63
N GLU A 71 4.48 6.18 10.43
CA GLU A 71 3.39 6.90 11.08
C GLU A 71 2.20 5.97 11.29
N VAL A 72 1.56 6.06 12.46
CA VAL A 72 0.34 5.31 12.74
C VAL A 72 -0.60 6.21 13.52
N ILE A 73 -1.80 6.42 12.98
CA ILE A 73 -2.89 7.09 13.69
C ILE A 73 -4.06 6.12 13.60
N PRO A 74 -4.40 5.43 14.70
CA PRO A 74 -5.38 4.34 14.65
C PRO A 74 -6.68 4.71 13.97
N GLN A 75 -7.09 3.89 13.03
CA GLN A 75 -8.31 4.04 12.24
C GLN A 75 -8.33 5.29 11.36
N LYS A 76 -7.20 5.92 11.16
CA LYS A 76 -7.12 7.11 10.33
C LYS A 76 -6.00 7.04 9.30
N LYS A 77 -4.81 6.60 9.71
CA LYS A 77 -3.66 6.68 8.82
C LYS A 77 -2.56 5.72 9.21
N ILE A 78 -1.94 5.09 8.22
CA ILE A 78 -0.72 4.33 8.44
C ILE A 78 0.18 4.57 7.23
N ALA A 79 1.46 4.82 7.50
CA ALA A 79 2.43 5.07 6.45
C ALA A 79 3.68 4.25 6.71
N TYR A 80 4.29 3.73 5.62
CA TYR A 80 5.54 3.02 5.75
C TYR A 80 6.37 3.18 4.50
N THR A 81 7.68 3.01 4.66
CA THR A 81 8.59 3.11 3.54
C THR A 81 8.45 1.87 2.67
N TRP A 82 8.82 2.00 1.41
CA TRP A 82 8.70 0.92 0.44
C TRP A 82 9.96 0.96 -0.41
N ARG A 83 10.81 -0.04 -0.27
CA ARG A 83 12.01 -0.12 -1.08
C ARG A 83 12.32 -1.58 -1.39
N TYR A 84 13.26 -1.81 -2.28
CA TYR A 84 13.58 -3.16 -2.74
C TYR A 84 15.00 -3.53 -2.33
N GLY A 85 15.19 -4.76 -1.87
CA GLY A 85 16.49 -5.23 -1.47
C GLY A 85 17.42 -5.27 -2.67
N GLY A 86 18.62 -4.71 -2.52
CA GLY A 86 19.60 -4.73 -3.58
C GLY A 86 19.45 -3.63 -4.61
N GLU A 87 18.43 -2.79 -4.49
CA GLU A 87 18.20 -1.71 -5.45
C GLU A 87 18.24 -0.36 -4.74
N GLU A 88 18.55 0.68 -5.50
CA GLU A 88 18.54 2.01 -4.95
C GLU A 88 17.09 2.52 -4.87
N GLY A 89 16.88 3.55 -4.08
CA GLY A 89 15.58 4.19 -3.99
C GLY A 89 14.85 3.87 -2.70
N ASN A 90 13.95 4.78 -2.36
CA ASN A 90 13.15 4.63 -1.16
C ASN A 90 11.89 5.48 -1.36
N SER A 91 10.73 4.86 -1.22
CA SER A 91 9.48 5.55 -1.40
C SER A 91 8.64 5.45 -0.14
N LEU A 92 7.51 6.15 -0.14
CA LEU A 92 6.62 6.18 1.02
C LEU A 92 5.21 5.84 0.57
N VAL A 93 4.58 4.89 1.24
CA VAL A 93 3.21 4.50 0.98
C VAL A 93 2.37 4.95 2.16
N THR A 94 1.28 5.68 1.90
CA THR A 94 0.41 6.18 2.95
C THR A 94 -1.02 5.72 2.67
N PHE A 95 -1.66 5.16 3.69
CA PHE A 95 -3.07 4.78 3.62
C PHE A 95 -3.82 5.70 4.57
N GLU A 96 -4.84 6.41 4.06
CA GLU A 96 -5.67 7.29 4.87
C GLU A 96 -7.12 6.84 4.77
N LEU A 97 -7.82 6.84 5.90
CA LEU A 97 -9.22 6.40 5.96
C LEU A 97 -10.10 7.56 6.38
N PHE A 98 -11.18 7.75 5.66
CA PHE A 98 -12.14 8.82 5.92
C PHE A 98 -13.53 8.22 6.08
N PRO A 99 -14.08 8.21 7.31
CA PRO A 99 -15.41 7.65 7.53
C PRO A 99 -16.47 8.48 6.81
N GLU A 100 -17.40 7.81 6.13
CA GLU A 100 -18.49 8.46 5.45
C GLU A 100 -19.76 7.69 5.76
N GLY A 101 -20.34 7.95 6.94
CA GLY A 101 -21.47 7.20 7.41
C GLY A 101 -21.06 5.78 7.76
N ASP A 102 -21.71 4.79 7.16
CA ASP A 102 -21.35 3.39 7.40
C ASP A 102 -20.37 2.89 6.32
N LYS A 103 -19.85 3.81 5.51
CA LYS A 103 -18.85 3.45 4.51
C LYS A 103 -17.55 4.15 4.85
N THR A 104 -16.48 3.80 4.14
CA THR A 104 -15.17 4.40 4.38
C THR A 104 -14.50 4.67 3.04
N ARG A 105 -13.97 5.88 2.87
CA ARG A 105 -13.17 6.22 1.71
C ARG A 105 -11.72 6.03 2.07
N LEU A 106 -11.01 5.25 1.27
CA LEU A 106 -9.58 5.00 1.47
C LEU A 106 -8.81 5.75 0.41
N LYS A 107 -7.77 6.45 0.83
CA LYS A 107 -6.87 7.13 -0.10
C LYS A 107 -5.48 6.57 0.09
N LEU A 108 -4.92 5.99 -0.97
CA LEU A 108 -3.55 5.50 -0.97
C LEU A 108 -2.69 6.48 -1.74
N THR A 109 -1.55 6.85 -1.16
CA THR A 109 -0.58 7.71 -1.83
C THR A 109 0.77 7.00 -1.80
N HIS A 110 1.40 6.83 -2.96
CA HIS A 110 2.72 6.23 -3.05
C HIS A 110 3.63 7.24 -3.73
N GLU A 111 4.54 7.83 -2.97
CA GLU A 111 5.41 8.91 -3.44
C GLU A 111 6.87 8.52 -3.32
N GLY A 112 7.74 9.28 -3.98
CA GLY A 112 9.17 8.98 -3.97
C GLY A 112 9.57 8.01 -5.05
N LEU A 113 8.71 7.78 -6.04
CA LEU A 113 8.99 6.80 -7.10
C LEU A 113 10.17 7.19 -7.98
N GLU A 114 10.49 8.47 -8.03
CA GLU A 114 11.62 8.94 -8.83
C GLU A 114 12.97 8.48 -8.27
N THR A 115 12.97 7.96 -7.03
CA THR A 115 14.22 7.49 -6.43
C THR A 115 14.61 6.08 -6.90
N PHE A 116 13.70 5.37 -7.54
CA PHE A 116 13.98 4.02 -8.03
C PHE A 116 14.71 4.03 -9.37
N PRO A 117 15.36 2.90 -9.73
CA PRO A 117 16.00 2.80 -11.03
C PRO A 117 15.01 3.05 -12.16
N LYS A 118 15.49 3.62 -13.24
CA LYS A 118 14.63 3.94 -14.39
C LYS A 118 14.41 2.71 -15.25
N LEU A 119 13.69 1.75 -14.72
CA LEU A 119 13.38 0.50 -15.39
C LEU A 119 11.87 0.33 -15.46
N PRO A 120 11.35 -0.39 -16.45
CA PRO A 120 9.90 -0.57 -16.57
C PRO A 120 9.24 -1.11 -15.31
N ALA A 121 9.91 -1.99 -14.56
CA ALA A 121 9.36 -2.56 -13.35
C ALA A 121 9.08 -1.51 -12.28
N TYR A 122 9.81 -0.39 -12.30
CA TYR A 122 9.67 0.66 -11.32
C TYR A 122 9.03 1.93 -11.88
N ALA A 123 8.36 1.81 -13.03
CA ALA A 123 7.70 2.96 -13.62
C ALA A 123 6.42 3.30 -12.85
N ARG A 124 6.09 4.59 -12.81
CA ARG A 124 4.89 5.04 -12.11
C ARG A 124 3.64 4.31 -12.57
N THR A 125 3.51 4.11 -13.88
CA THR A 125 2.33 3.44 -14.42
C THR A 125 2.21 2.01 -13.93
N ASN A 126 3.33 1.35 -13.69
CA ASN A 126 3.32 0.00 -13.18
C ASN A 126 2.83 -0.05 -11.74
N PHE A 127 3.25 0.93 -10.92
CA PHE A 127 2.77 1.03 -9.55
C PHE A 127 1.29 1.39 -9.52
N GLU A 128 0.85 2.29 -10.40
CA GLU A 128 -0.54 2.68 -10.46
C GLU A 128 -1.43 1.49 -10.79
N LYS A 129 -1.00 0.70 -11.75
CA LYS A 129 -1.73 -0.48 -12.14
C LYS A 129 -1.81 -1.50 -11.00
N GLY A 130 -0.69 -1.74 -10.34
CA GLY A 130 -0.63 -2.68 -9.23
C GLY A 130 -1.51 -2.25 -8.07
N TRP A 131 -1.45 -0.98 -7.68
CA TRP A 131 -2.27 -0.50 -6.58
C TRP A 131 -3.75 -0.49 -6.94
N THR A 132 -4.10 -0.21 -8.20
CA THR A 132 -5.48 -0.25 -8.63
C THR A 132 -6.05 -1.65 -8.44
N GLU A 133 -5.27 -2.67 -8.77
CA GLU A 133 -5.68 -4.06 -8.58
C GLU A 133 -5.77 -4.41 -7.11
N ILE A 134 -4.77 -4.04 -6.34
CA ILE A 134 -4.72 -4.39 -4.91
C ILE A 134 -5.84 -3.72 -4.13
N ILE A 135 -6.02 -2.43 -4.31
CA ILE A 135 -7.03 -1.68 -3.56
C ILE A 135 -8.41 -1.82 -4.16
N GLY A 136 -8.52 -1.68 -5.47
CA GLY A 136 -9.81 -1.64 -6.15
C GLY A 136 -10.43 -3.00 -6.37
N SER A 137 -9.66 -4.05 -6.25
CA SER A 137 -10.16 -5.39 -6.48
C SER A 137 -9.93 -6.28 -5.27
N SER A 138 -8.67 -6.55 -4.93
CA SER A 138 -8.34 -7.48 -3.87
C SER A 138 -8.87 -7.07 -2.50
N LEU A 139 -8.56 -5.86 -2.07
CA LEU A 139 -9.00 -5.37 -0.77
C LEU A 139 -10.51 -5.17 -0.75
N LYS A 140 -11.05 -4.59 -1.82
CA LYS A 140 -12.47 -4.30 -1.88
C LYS A 140 -13.28 -5.59 -1.77
N GLN A 141 -12.90 -6.59 -2.52
CA GLN A 141 -13.59 -7.87 -2.49
C GLN A 141 -13.48 -8.52 -1.12
N TYR A 142 -12.30 -8.51 -0.54
CA TYR A 142 -12.08 -9.12 0.75
C TYR A 142 -12.93 -8.46 1.85
N VAL A 143 -12.86 -7.14 1.93
CA VAL A 143 -13.57 -6.39 2.98
C VAL A 143 -15.07 -6.46 2.81
N GLU A 144 -15.57 -6.31 1.59
CA GLU A 144 -17.00 -6.27 1.38
C GLU A 144 -17.66 -7.63 1.39
N GLU A 145 -16.95 -8.66 0.99
CA GLU A 145 -17.52 -9.99 0.98
C GLU A 145 -17.48 -10.68 2.32
N SER A 146 -16.54 -10.34 3.18
CA SER A 146 -16.41 -10.98 4.46
C SER A 146 -17.10 -10.25 5.61
N LYS A 147 -17.78 -9.14 5.30
CA LYS A 147 -18.34 -8.31 6.34
C LYS A 147 -19.47 -8.92 7.13
N THR A 148 -20.09 -9.95 6.60
CA THR A 148 -21.21 -10.58 7.27
C THR A 148 -20.80 -11.69 8.21
N SER A 149 -19.56 -12.08 8.17
CA SER A 149 -19.12 -13.22 8.99
C SER A 149 -18.77 -12.83 10.41
#